data_80ff13c7ec2cd206e4ccf72abd80a969
#
_entry.id   80ff13c7ec2cd206e4ccf72abd80a969
#
_cell.length_a   1.000
_cell.length_b   1.000
_cell.length_c   1.000
_cell.angle_alpha   90.00
_cell.angle_beta   90.00
_cell.angle_gamma   90.00
#
_symmetry.space_group_name_H-M   'P 1'
#
loop_
_entity.id
_entity.type
_entity.pdbx_description
1 polymer ?
#
loop_
_entity_poly.entity_id
_entity_poly.type
_entity_poly.pdbx_seq_one_letter_code
_entity_poly.pdbx_strand_id
1 'polypeptide(L)'
;MGVVRGRVIAMSKAEAPRRGVVRSSLALAIATTLAIWSPHTTSAADAAWPNQVSARYRLQFNGFEVGFYDFTSRFSGNAYSATGKTRISALFGAFKWTGSFSGSGSLDGNAPHPADYQMNSKAKSEINSVTIGFDATGVASVALVPNKPPHPDAIPLKPDNLKHVFDPMAATLAISSTSAPEACNRTIPVFDGKARFDLKLSLKGREAIKDKQPTGQPAELIVCRVKYVPIAGHKPVDFVHPWIDYDHIEIALRAIPSAGIYVPYRVKVPSTIGPAVMDAQSINITAANNTQIALRQ
;
A
#
# COMPACT_ATOMS: atom_id res chain seq x y z
N MET A 1 23.12 49.51 40.23
CA MET A 1 24.19 50.32 39.58
C MET A 1 23.93 50.23 38.11
N GLY A 2 23.38 51.16 37.50
CA GLY A 2 23.67 52.57 37.25
C GLY A 2 23.62 52.72 35.75
N VAL A 3 22.67 53.38 35.28
CA VAL A 3 22.56 54.80 34.82
C VAL A 3 22.99 54.93 33.34
N VAL A 4 22.28 55.48 32.44
CA VAL A 4 21.42 56.66 32.17
C VAL A 4 21.66 57.14 30.75
N ARG A 5 20.58 57.48 30.05
CA ARG A 5 20.29 58.63 29.20
C ARG A 5 21.03 58.91 27.91
N GLY A 6 20.18 59.29 26.95
CA GLY A 6 20.51 60.30 25.97
C GLY A 6 19.48 60.52 24.88
N ARG A 7 18.56 61.38 25.11
CA ARG A 7 17.55 61.98 24.22
C ARG A 7 18.19 63.17 23.48
N VAL A 8 18.00 63.34 22.16
CA VAL A 8 18.02 64.70 21.55
C VAL A 8 16.99 64.74 20.40
N ILE A 9 16.15 65.72 20.50
CA ILE A 9 15.12 66.24 19.59
C ILE A 9 15.74 67.41 18.81
N ALA A 10 15.43 67.61 17.54
CA ALA A 10 15.35 68.91 16.88
C ALA A 10 14.60 68.77 15.55
N MET A 11 13.74 69.38 15.39
CA MET A 11 12.76 70.34 14.92
C MET A 11 13.19 71.09 13.67
N SER A 12 12.20 71.14 12.71
CA SER A 12 11.73 72.29 11.95
C SER A 12 12.59 72.87 10.80
N LYS A 13 12.03 72.88 9.59
CA LYS A 13 11.54 74.15 9.01
C LYS A 13 10.71 73.91 7.72
N ALA A 14 9.56 74.53 7.72
CA ALA A 14 8.71 74.70 6.56
C ALA A 14 9.13 75.91 5.74
N GLU A 15 8.95 75.82 4.42
CA GLU A 15 8.76 77.01 3.60
C GLU A 15 8.05 76.67 2.27
N ALA A 16 6.95 77.32 1.97
CA ALA A 16 6.18 77.37 0.72
C ALA A 16 6.48 78.71 0.00
N PRO A 17 5.82 79.07 -1.11
CA PRO A 17 5.56 78.43 -2.40
C PRO A 17 6.09 79.29 -3.59
N ARG A 18 6.17 78.74 -4.81
CA ARG A 18 6.21 79.57 -6.02
C ARG A 18 5.36 78.97 -7.13
N ARG A 19 4.46 79.82 -7.63
CA ARG A 19 3.62 79.63 -8.79
C ARG A 19 4.41 79.65 -10.09
N GLY A 20 3.92 78.90 -11.08
CA GLY A 20 4.36 79.16 -12.45
C GLY A 20 4.12 78.08 -13.45
N VAL A 21 3.14 78.35 -14.31
CA VAL A 21 3.08 77.98 -15.75
C VAL A 21 2.46 76.61 -16.12
N VAL A 22 1.21 76.74 -16.58
CA VAL A 22 0.48 75.80 -17.40
C VAL A 22 1.20 75.50 -18.72
N ARG A 23 1.50 74.26 -18.99
CA ARG A 23 1.68 73.73 -20.37
C ARG A 23 0.93 72.44 -20.49
N SER A 24 -0.15 72.50 -21.30
CA SER A 24 -0.95 71.38 -21.73
C SER A 24 -0.08 70.46 -22.59
N SER A 25 0.13 69.22 -22.12
CA SER A 25 0.69 68.13 -22.95
C SER A 25 -0.27 66.98 -22.85
N LEU A 26 -0.82 66.65 -23.99
CA LEU A 26 -1.70 65.52 -24.27
C LEU A 26 -0.89 64.22 -23.96
N ALA A 27 -1.14 63.55 -22.83
CA ALA A 27 -0.56 62.26 -22.53
C ALA A 27 -1.51 61.17 -22.95
N LEU A 28 -1.11 60.45 -24.00
CA LEU A 28 -1.74 59.23 -24.50
C LEU A 28 -1.60 58.14 -23.45
N ALA A 29 -2.70 57.78 -22.78
CA ALA A 29 -2.72 56.69 -21.81
C ALA A 29 -2.71 55.35 -22.54
N ILE A 30 -1.54 54.73 -22.64
CA ILE A 30 -1.42 53.31 -23.03
C ILE A 30 -1.80 52.49 -21.81
N ALA A 31 -3.04 51.95 -21.83
CA ALA A 31 -3.47 50.97 -20.85
C ALA A 31 -2.79 49.62 -21.15
N THR A 32 -1.70 49.33 -20.50
CA THR A 32 -1.08 48.01 -20.49
C THR A 32 -1.94 47.07 -19.60
N THR A 33 -2.80 46.28 -20.22
CA THR A 33 -3.48 45.17 -19.55
C THR A 33 -2.44 44.09 -19.18
N LEU A 34 -2.00 44.08 -17.92
CA LEU A 34 -1.27 42.93 -17.36
C LEU A 34 -2.27 41.77 -17.27
N ALA A 35 -2.18 40.85 -18.23
CA ALA A 35 -2.80 39.55 -18.12
C ALA A 35 -2.14 38.81 -16.94
N ILE A 36 -2.82 38.77 -15.79
CA ILE A 36 -2.42 37.93 -14.65
C ILE A 36 -2.63 36.46 -15.10
N TRP A 37 -1.56 35.83 -15.54
CA TRP A 37 -1.53 34.39 -15.74
C TRP A 37 -1.53 33.75 -14.36
N SER A 38 -2.73 33.43 -13.84
CA SER A 38 -2.87 32.57 -12.68
C SER A 38 -2.37 31.19 -13.07
N PRO A 39 -1.35 30.63 -12.39
CA PRO A 39 -1.01 29.24 -12.61
C PRO A 39 -2.23 28.41 -12.17
N HIS A 40 -2.84 27.75 -13.12
CA HIS A 40 -3.81 26.72 -12.80
C HIS A 40 -3.03 25.60 -12.10
N THR A 41 -3.08 25.58 -10.77
CA THR A 41 -2.72 24.39 -10.02
C THR A 41 -3.72 23.33 -10.41
N THR A 42 -3.37 22.51 -11.40
CA THR A 42 -4.03 21.23 -11.61
C THR A 42 -3.89 20.48 -10.31
N SER A 43 -4.95 20.47 -9.49
CA SER A 43 -5.11 19.50 -8.42
C SER A 43 -4.91 18.14 -9.08
N ALA A 44 -3.88 17.43 -8.69
CA ALA A 44 -3.75 16.03 -9.04
C ALA A 44 -5.03 15.38 -8.52
N ALA A 45 -5.98 15.09 -9.42
CA ALA A 45 -7.13 14.29 -9.08
C ALA A 45 -6.57 13.02 -8.46
N ASP A 46 -7.02 12.65 -7.26
CA ASP A 46 -6.68 11.39 -6.62
C ASP A 46 -6.85 10.31 -7.68
N ALA A 47 -5.76 9.62 -8.01
CA ALA A 47 -5.78 8.65 -9.09
C ALA A 47 -6.79 7.57 -8.70
N ALA A 48 -7.89 7.50 -9.45
CA ALA A 48 -8.92 6.51 -9.19
C ALA A 48 -8.33 5.11 -9.31
N TRP A 49 -8.77 4.20 -8.44
CA TRP A 49 -8.41 2.79 -8.53
C TRP A 49 -8.73 2.23 -9.91
N PRO A 50 -7.95 1.29 -10.45
CA PRO A 50 -8.26 0.63 -11.71
C PRO A 50 -9.57 -0.17 -11.60
N ASN A 51 -10.28 -0.36 -12.71
CA ASN A 51 -11.49 -1.18 -12.72
C ASN A 51 -11.19 -2.64 -12.35
N GLN A 52 -10.02 -3.15 -12.78
CA GLN A 52 -9.60 -4.51 -12.47
C GLN A 52 -8.07 -4.64 -12.46
N VAL A 53 -7.57 -5.47 -11.55
CA VAL A 53 -6.20 -6.01 -11.58
C VAL A 53 -6.28 -7.52 -11.54
N SER A 54 -5.59 -8.20 -12.45
CA SER A 54 -5.41 -9.65 -12.43
C SER A 54 -3.92 -9.96 -12.53
N ALA A 55 -3.43 -10.80 -11.63
CA ALA A 55 -2.01 -11.16 -11.59
C ALA A 55 -1.85 -12.67 -11.39
N ARG A 56 -0.89 -13.24 -12.08
CA ARG A 56 -0.42 -14.62 -11.86
C ARG A 56 1.01 -14.58 -11.35
N TYR A 57 1.24 -15.26 -10.26
CA TYR A 57 2.53 -15.37 -9.60
C TYR A 57 3.01 -16.81 -9.62
N ARG A 58 4.29 -16.99 -9.90
CA ARG A 58 5.01 -18.26 -9.71
C ARG A 58 5.50 -18.32 -8.27
N LEU A 59 5.28 -19.45 -7.63
CA LEU A 59 5.79 -19.74 -6.29
C LEU A 59 6.99 -20.64 -6.38
N GLN A 60 8.08 -20.22 -5.75
CA GLN A 60 9.34 -20.96 -5.71
C GLN A 60 9.79 -21.17 -4.27
N PHE A 61 10.44 -22.27 -4.02
CA PHE A 61 11.14 -22.55 -2.78
C PHE A 61 12.55 -23.03 -3.08
N ASN A 62 13.55 -22.34 -2.55
CA ASN A 62 14.97 -22.60 -2.81
C ASN A 62 15.30 -22.74 -4.32
N GLY A 63 14.70 -21.90 -5.16
CA GLY A 63 14.88 -21.89 -6.62
C GLY A 63 14.01 -22.88 -7.41
N PHE A 64 13.34 -23.81 -6.74
CA PHE A 64 12.44 -24.76 -7.41
C PHE A 64 11.02 -24.22 -7.47
N GLU A 65 10.36 -24.33 -8.63
CA GLU A 65 8.96 -24.02 -8.75
C GLU A 65 8.11 -25.01 -7.94
N VAL A 66 7.25 -24.50 -7.07
CA VAL A 66 6.36 -25.32 -6.24
C VAL A 66 4.89 -25.02 -6.49
N GLY A 67 4.56 -24.04 -7.32
CA GLY A 67 3.17 -23.75 -7.66
C GLY A 67 2.92 -22.33 -8.13
N PHE A 68 1.64 -21.96 -8.10
CA PHE A 68 1.15 -20.67 -8.59
C PHE A 68 0.14 -20.06 -7.62
N TYR A 69 0.08 -18.72 -7.64
CA TYR A 69 -0.95 -17.92 -7.01
C TYR A 69 -1.58 -17.01 -8.05
N ASP A 70 -2.89 -17.13 -8.25
CA ASP A 70 -3.69 -16.26 -9.11
C ASP A 70 -4.47 -15.28 -8.22
N PHE A 71 -4.36 -13.99 -8.51
CA PHE A 71 -5.01 -12.90 -7.82
C PHE A 71 -5.88 -12.09 -8.78
N THR A 72 -7.06 -11.65 -8.34
CA THR A 72 -7.88 -10.70 -9.08
C THR A 72 -8.57 -9.76 -8.09
N SER A 73 -8.50 -8.47 -8.35
CA SER A 73 -9.32 -7.46 -7.68
C SER A 73 -10.16 -6.69 -8.70
N ARG A 74 -11.37 -6.30 -8.30
CA ARG A 74 -12.29 -5.46 -9.06
C ARG A 74 -12.74 -4.30 -8.19
N PHE A 75 -12.91 -3.16 -8.82
CA PHE A 75 -13.33 -1.93 -8.19
C PHE A 75 -14.52 -1.35 -8.93
N SER A 76 -15.53 -0.87 -8.20
CA SER A 76 -16.74 -0.27 -8.75
C SER A 76 -17.21 0.84 -7.82
N GLY A 77 -17.06 2.11 -8.24
CA GLY A 77 -17.23 3.24 -7.35
C GLY A 77 -16.27 3.14 -6.17
N ASN A 78 -16.81 3.19 -4.97
CA ASN A 78 -16.05 3.01 -3.73
C ASN A 78 -16.07 1.57 -3.20
N ALA A 79 -16.59 0.59 -3.93
CA ALA A 79 -16.57 -0.80 -3.52
C ALA A 79 -15.41 -1.57 -4.16
N TYR A 80 -14.83 -2.52 -3.42
CA TYR A 80 -13.88 -3.47 -3.96
C TYR A 80 -14.27 -4.92 -3.67
N SER A 81 -13.83 -5.81 -4.53
CA SER A 81 -13.76 -7.25 -4.27
C SER A 81 -12.41 -7.79 -4.71
N ALA A 82 -11.85 -8.70 -3.94
CA ALA A 82 -10.58 -9.34 -4.25
C ALA A 82 -10.71 -10.86 -4.07
N THR A 83 -10.09 -11.62 -4.95
CA THR A 83 -10.04 -13.09 -4.89
C THR A 83 -8.62 -13.58 -5.15
N GLY A 84 -8.27 -14.68 -4.49
CA GLY A 84 -6.99 -15.36 -4.68
C GLY A 84 -7.18 -16.87 -4.75
N LYS A 85 -6.39 -17.53 -5.58
CA LYS A 85 -6.33 -19.00 -5.62
C LYS A 85 -4.89 -19.43 -5.68
N THR A 86 -4.52 -20.41 -4.87
CA THR A 86 -3.17 -20.94 -4.89
C THR A 86 -3.18 -22.46 -4.95
N ARG A 87 -2.15 -22.99 -5.58
CA ARG A 87 -1.90 -24.42 -5.65
C ARG A 87 -0.41 -24.65 -5.51
N ILE A 88 -0.05 -25.40 -4.48
CA ILE A 88 1.34 -25.79 -4.19
C ILE A 88 1.46 -27.30 -4.30
N SER A 89 2.52 -27.75 -4.97
CA SER A 89 2.94 -29.15 -5.06
C SER A 89 4.46 -29.19 -4.94
N ALA A 90 4.97 -29.81 -3.89
CA ALA A 90 6.40 -29.92 -3.62
C ALA A 90 6.79 -31.38 -3.36
N LEU A 91 8.10 -31.67 -3.32
CA LEU A 91 8.66 -32.99 -3.04
C LEU A 91 8.04 -34.06 -3.94
N PHE A 92 8.06 -33.83 -5.26
CA PHE A 92 7.48 -34.74 -6.28
C PHE A 92 6.00 -35.07 -6.02
N GLY A 93 5.24 -34.12 -5.43
CA GLY A 93 3.83 -34.29 -5.14
C GLY A 93 3.51 -34.92 -3.79
N ALA A 94 4.51 -35.22 -2.95
CA ALA A 94 4.29 -35.69 -1.58
C ALA A 94 3.65 -34.63 -0.68
N PHE A 95 3.92 -33.34 -0.94
CA PHE A 95 3.24 -32.22 -0.33
C PHE A 95 2.32 -31.55 -1.35
N LYS A 96 1.02 -31.50 -1.04
CA LYS A 96 0.02 -30.77 -1.84
C LYS A 96 -0.81 -29.87 -0.94
N TRP A 97 -0.93 -28.62 -1.35
CA TRP A 97 -1.75 -27.64 -0.66
C TRP A 97 -2.50 -26.78 -1.68
N THR A 98 -3.76 -26.52 -1.41
CA THR A 98 -4.59 -25.60 -2.21
C THR A 98 -5.27 -24.62 -1.30
N GLY A 99 -5.42 -23.39 -1.75
CA GLY A 99 -6.10 -22.33 -1.02
C GLY A 99 -6.94 -21.48 -1.96
N SER A 100 -8.06 -21.00 -1.45
CA SER A 100 -8.85 -19.94 -2.07
C SER A 100 -9.13 -18.86 -1.03
N PHE A 101 -9.07 -17.60 -1.48
CA PHE A 101 -9.21 -16.42 -0.66
C PHE A 101 -10.22 -15.50 -1.33
N SER A 102 -11.05 -14.84 -0.56
CA SER A 102 -11.88 -13.73 -1.02
C SER A 102 -12.01 -12.69 0.06
N GLY A 103 -12.18 -11.44 -0.35
CA GLY A 103 -12.45 -10.32 0.53
C GLY A 103 -13.21 -9.26 -0.22
N SER A 104 -14.04 -8.51 0.46
CA SER A 104 -14.74 -7.36 -0.08
C SER A 104 -14.83 -6.24 0.95
N GLY A 105 -15.16 -5.06 0.47
CA GLY A 105 -15.30 -3.88 1.32
C GLY A 105 -15.48 -2.61 0.51
N SER A 106 -15.22 -1.49 1.16
CA SER A 106 -15.25 -0.16 0.56
C SER A 106 -13.87 0.48 0.56
N LEU A 107 -13.75 1.56 -0.20
CA LEU A 107 -12.60 2.45 -0.25
C LEU A 107 -13.02 3.82 0.27
N ASP A 108 -12.20 4.42 1.11
CA ASP A 108 -12.26 5.83 1.44
C ASP A 108 -10.98 6.48 0.87
N GLY A 109 -11.14 7.20 -0.24
CA GLY A 109 -10.00 7.56 -1.07
C GLY A 109 -9.21 6.33 -1.51
N ASN A 110 -7.99 6.21 -1.04
CA ASN A 110 -7.11 5.06 -1.34
C ASN A 110 -6.99 4.05 -0.18
N ALA A 111 -7.72 4.23 0.91
CA ALA A 111 -7.71 3.34 2.05
C ALA A 111 -8.79 2.26 1.93
N PRO A 112 -8.45 0.97 1.94
CA PRO A 112 -9.44 -0.10 1.98
C PRO A 112 -10.06 -0.21 3.38
N HIS A 113 -11.38 -0.40 3.41
CA HIS A 113 -12.18 -0.73 4.59
C HIS A 113 -12.81 -2.10 4.36
N PRO A 114 -12.29 -3.16 4.97
CA PRO A 114 -12.82 -4.50 4.79
C PRO A 114 -14.23 -4.63 5.38
N ALA A 115 -15.09 -5.42 4.71
CA ALA A 115 -16.39 -5.82 5.20
C ALA A 115 -16.43 -7.31 5.51
N ASP A 116 -15.83 -8.13 4.65
CA ASP A 116 -15.75 -9.56 4.82
C ASP A 116 -14.46 -10.14 4.22
N TYR A 117 -14.04 -11.26 4.81
CA TYR A 117 -12.92 -12.06 4.33
C TYR A 117 -13.23 -13.54 4.52
N GLN A 118 -12.87 -14.34 3.54
CA GLN A 118 -12.96 -15.79 3.62
C GLN A 118 -11.69 -16.44 3.06
N MET A 119 -11.21 -17.45 3.77
CA MET A 119 -10.15 -18.35 3.31
C MET A 119 -10.64 -19.80 3.43
N ASN A 120 -10.44 -20.59 2.39
CA ASN A 120 -10.59 -22.03 2.42
C ASN A 120 -9.30 -22.67 1.96
N SER A 121 -8.83 -23.68 2.69
CA SER A 121 -7.60 -24.39 2.31
C SER A 121 -7.72 -25.89 2.55
N LYS A 122 -6.98 -26.66 1.77
CA LYS A 122 -6.89 -28.11 1.87
C LYS A 122 -5.43 -28.55 1.77
N ALA A 123 -4.99 -29.31 2.78
CA ALA A 123 -3.70 -29.99 2.80
C ALA A 123 -3.95 -31.47 3.11
N LYS A 124 -3.61 -32.38 2.18
CA LYS A 124 -3.99 -33.81 2.29
C LYS A 124 -5.51 -33.97 2.52
N SER A 125 -5.91 -34.48 3.69
CA SER A 125 -7.31 -34.64 4.10
C SER A 125 -7.83 -33.48 4.98
N GLU A 126 -6.94 -32.61 5.46
CA GLU A 126 -7.34 -31.51 6.32
C GLU A 126 -7.93 -30.36 5.51
N ILE A 127 -9.14 -29.95 5.89
CA ILE A 127 -9.83 -28.78 5.34
C ILE A 127 -9.89 -27.73 6.43
N ASN A 128 -9.44 -26.53 6.11
CA ASN A 128 -9.53 -25.40 7.02
C ASN A 128 -10.28 -24.26 6.34
N SER A 129 -11.14 -23.57 7.10
CA SER A 129 -11.72 -22.31 6.66
C SER A 129 -11.65 -21.25 7.75
N VAL A 130 -11.55 -20.02 7.31
CA VAL A 130 -11.60 -18.81 8.13
C VAL A 130 -12.62 -17.89 7.48
N THR A 131 -13.55 -17.35 8.27
CA THR A 131 -14.45 -16.28 7.84
C THR A 131 -14.35 -15.16 8.86
N ILE A 132 -14.16 -13.92 8.39
CA ILE A 132 -14.08 -12.71 9.22
C ILE A 132 -15.12 -11.74 8.70
N GLY A 133 -15.98 -11.22 9.57
CA GLY A 133 -16.84 -10.08 9.30
C GLY A 133 -16.33 -8.85 10.01
N PHE A 134 -16.42 -7.68 9.36
CA PHE A 134 -15.97 -6.41 9.88
C PHE A 134 -17.14 -5.43 10.02
N ASP A 135 -17.02 -4.51 10.95
CA ASP A 135 -17.86 -3.33 11.10
C ASP A 135 -17.00 -2.03 11.06
N ALA A 136 -17.62 -0.90 11.35
CA ALA A 136 -16.93 0.38 11.36
C ALA A 136 -15.77 0.49 12.38
N THR A 137 -15.71 -0.39 13.38
CA THR A 137 -14.71 -0.36 14.45
C THR A 137 -13.59 -1.37 14.25
N GLY A 138 -13.83 -2.43 13.48
CA GLY A 138 -12.88 -3.49 13.23
C GLY A 138 -13.53 -4.85 13.06
N VAL A 139 -12.96 -5.90 13.63
CA VAL A 139 -13.47 -7.28 13.51
C VAL A 139 -14.74 -7.44 14.35
N ALA A 140 -15.87 -7.73 13.69
CA ALA A 140 -17.17 -7.95 14.31
C ALA A 140 -17.43 -9.46 14.59
N SER A 141 -16.92 -10.35 13.73
CA SER A 141 -17.12 -11.78 13.87
C SER A 141 -15.96 -12.59 13.29
N VAL A 142 -15.72 -13.77 13.86
CA VAL A 142 -14.74 -14.75 13.35
C VAL A 142 -15.34 -16.15 13.44
N ALA A 143 -15.27 -16.91 12.35
CA ALA A 143 -15.60 -18.32 12.32
C ALA A 143 -14.44 -19.14 11.76
N LEU A 144 -14.08 -20.21 12.45
CA LEU A 144 -12.98 -21.11 12.09
C LEU A 144 -13.49 -22.54 11.92
N VAL A 145 -13.04 -23.22 10.89
CA VAL A 145 -13.30 -24.66 10.70
C VAL A 145 -11.96 -25.35 10.42
N PRO A 146 -11.58 -26.34 11.23
CA PRO A 146 -12.18 -26.74 12.49
C PRO A 146 -12.03 -25.66 13.56
N ASN A 147 -13.02 -25.50 14.41
CA ASN A 147 -12.95 -24.58 15.54
C ASN A 147 -12.08 -25.19 16.65
N LYS A 148 -10.76 -25.01 16.55
CA LYS A 148 -9.80 -25.46 17.56
C LYS A 148 -9.56 -24.32 18.54
N PRO A 149 -9.51 -24.60 19.86
CA PRO A 149 -9.15 -23.58 20.84
C PRO A 149 -7.74 -23.03 20.56
N PRO A 150 -7.47 -21.78 20.93
CA PRO A 150 -6.11 -21.23 20.87
C PRO A 150 -5.12 -22.12 21.62
N HIS A 151 -3.86 -22.13 21.18
CA HIS A 151 -2.80 -22.84 21.90
C HIS A 151 -2.70 -22.29 23.35
N PRO A 152 -2.47 -23.10 24.38
CA PRO A 152 -2.36 -22.63 25.77
C PRO A 152 -1.33 -21.52 25.97
N ASP A 153 -0.21 -21.57 25.23
CA ASP A 153 0.86 -20.56 25.29
C ASP A 153 0.64 -19.39 24.32
N ALA A 154 -0.51 -19.32 23.64
CA ALA A 154 -0.77 -18.21 22.72
C ALA A 154 -1.00 -16.92 23.50
N ILE A 155 -0.42 -15.84 23.00
CA ILE A 155 -0.68 -14.49 23.50
C ILE A 155 -2.16 -14.17 23.26
N PRO A 156 -2.96 -13.87 24.29
CA PRO A 156 -4.40 -13.69 24.14
C PRO A 156 -4.74 -12.49 23.24
N LEU A 157 -5.71 -12.68 22.34
CA LEU A 157 -6.34 -11.60 21.60
C LEU A 157 -7.20 -10.75 22.54
N LYS A 158 -6.97 -9.43 22.54
CA LYS A 158 -7.75 -8.44 23.27
C LYS A 158 -8.66 -7.69 22.29
N PRO A 159 -9.81 -7.13 22.71
CA PRO A 159 -10.68 -6.35 21.82
C PRO A 159 -9.96 -5.23 21.05
N ASP A 160 -9.01 -4.55 21.70
CA ASP A 160 -8.22 -3.49 21.06
C ASP A 160 -7.29 -3.99 19.96
N ASN A 161 -6.90 -5.27 19.98
CA ASN A 161 -6.11 -5.87 18.92
C ASN A 161 -6.88 -6.06 17.62
N LEU A 162 -8.21 -6.00 17.66
CA LEU A 162 -9.09 -6.26 16.54
C LEU A 162 -9.67 -4.98 15.91
N LYS A 163 -9.32 -3.81 16.45
CA LYS A 163 -9.73 -2.51 15.93
C LYS A 163 -8.84 -2.06 14.79
N HIS A 164 -9.43 -1.45 13.75
CA HIS A 164 -8.72 -0.84 12.62
C HIS A 164 -7.67 -1.75 11.97
N VAL A 165 -8.00 -3.02 11.81
CA VAL A 165 -7.14 -4.03 11.18
C VAL A 165 -7.65 -4.39 9.79
N PHE A 166 -6.75 -4.85 8.93
CA PHE A 166 -7.07 -5.41 7.63
C PHE A 166 -7.09 -6.94 7.69
N ASP A 167 -7.93 -7.55 6.87
CA ASP A 167 -7.72 -8.93 6.45
C ASP A 167 -6.55 -9.02 5.44
N PRO A 168 -6.04 -10.22 5.12
CA PRO A 168 -4.93 -10.38 4.19
C PRO A 168 -5.17 -9.84 2.78
N MET A 169 -6.43 -9.85 2.28
CA MET A 169 -6.76 -9.31 0.96
C MET A 169 -6.79 -7.78 0.98
N ALA A 170 -7.43 -7.18 1.99
CA ALA A 170 -7.41 -5.74 2.21
C ALA A 170 -5.99 -5.22 2.49
N ALA A 171 -5.17 -5.97 3.22
CA ALA A 171 -3.76 -5.63 3.44
C ALA A 171 -2.97 -5.58 2.11
N THR A 172 -3.25 -6.48 1.17
CA THR A 172 -2.65 -6.46 -0.17
C THR A 172 -3.05 -5.19 -0.93
N LEU A 173 -4.32 -4.78 -0.85
CA LEU A 173 -4.79 -3.53 -1.45
C LEU A 173 -4.15 -2.32 -0.75
N ALA A 174 -4.06 -2.32 0.58
CA ALA A 174 -3.39 -1.28 1.33
C ALA A 174 -1.91 -1.13 0.90
N ILE A 175 -1.19 -2.23 0.66
CA ILE A 175 0.17 -2.20 0.13
C ILE A 175 0.21 -1.59 -1.28
N SER A 176 -0.82 -1.80 -2.08
CA SER A 176 -0.91 -1.31 -3.46
C SER A 176 -1.34 0.16 -3.58
N SER A 177 -1.84 0.77 -2.50
CA SER A 177 -2.30 2.17 -2.49
C SER A 177 -1.17 3.17 -2.74
N THR A 178 -1.43 4.19 -3.56
CA THR A 178 -0.49 5.29 -3.85
C THR A 178 -0.64 6.51 -2.93
N SER A 179 -1.60 6.50 -2.00
CA SER A 179 -1.85 7.63 -1.09
C SER A 179 -0.74 7.85 -0.06
N ALA A 180 0.12 6.85 0.18
CA ALA A 180 1.25 7.03 1.07
C ALA A 180 2.37 7.83 0.37
N PRO A 181 2.97 8.85 1.02
CA PRO A 181 4.04 9.65 0.45
C PRO A 181 5.26 8.80 0.04
N GLU A 182 5.42 7.64 0.68
CA GLU A 182 6.42 6.63 0.34
C GLU A 182 5.80 5.24 0.41
N ALA A 183 5.91 4.47 -0.67
CA ALA A 183 5.36 3.12 -0.76
C ALA A 183 5.82 2.18 0.35
N CYS A 184 7.05 2.41 0.88
CA CYS A 184 7.69 1.57 1.89
C CYS A 184 7.71 2.18 3.32
N ASN A 185 7.10 3.34 3.57
CA ASN A 185 7.17 3.97 4.90
C ASN A 185 5.83 3.88 5.62
N ARG A 186 5.44 2.68 6.03
CA ARG A 186 4.15 2.48 6.70
C ARG A 186 4.06 1.17 7.47
N THR A 187 3.08 1.11 8.36
CA THR A 187 2.70 -0.10 9.11
C THR A 187 1.31 -0.53 8.67
N ILE A 188 1.15 -1.81 8.32
CA ILE A 188 -0.11 -2.43 7.93
C ILE A 188 -0.54 -3.38 9.05
N PRO A 189 -1.56 -3.04 9.84
CA PRO A 189 -2.09 -3.91 10.87
C PRO A 189 -2.96 -5.00 10.25
N VAL A 190 -2.64 -6.27 10.49
CA VAL A 190 -3.33 -7.41 9.87
C VAL A 190 -3.90 -8.35 10.93
N PHE A 191 -5.11 -8.87 10.65
CA PHE A 191 -5.69 -9.98 11.38
C PHE A 191 -6.15 -11.05 10.37
N ASP A 192 -5.67 -12.28 10.52
CA ASP A 192 -5.92 -13.39 9.59
C ASP A 192 -7.02 -14.36 10.04
N GLY A 193 -7.71 -14.01 11.14
CA GLY A 193 -8.70 -14.84 11.79
C GLY A 193 -8.17 -15.61 13.02
N LYS A 194 -6.85 -15.68 13.18
CA LYS A 194 -6.19 -16.35 14.33
C LYS A 194 -5.14 -15.46 14.98
N ALA A 195 -4.30 -14.82 14.17
CA ALA A 195 -3.20 -14.00 14.62
C ALA A 195 -3.38 -12.54 14.22
N ARG A 196 -3.01 -11.66 15.14
CA ARG A 196 -2.86 -10.21 14.93
C ARG A 196 -1.38 -9.88 14.82
N PHE A 197 -0.99 -9.26 13.73
CA PHE A 197 0.39 -8.86 13.48
C PHE A 197 0.46 -7.55 12.70
N ASP A 198 1.59 -6.87 12.77
CA ASP A 198 1.89 -5.74 11.92
C ASP A 198 2.90 -6.13 10.85
N LEU A 199 2.69 -5.63 9.64
CA LEU A 199 3.72 -5.59 8.60
C LEU A 199 4.31 -4.18 8.59
N LYS A 200 5.54 -4.04 9.10
CA LYS A 200 6.26 -2.75 9.09
C LYS A 200 7.14 -2.68 7.87
N LEU A 201 6.78 -1.78 6.95
CA LEU A 201 7.51 -1.57 5.71
C LEU A 201 8.54 -0.44 5.88
N SER A 202 9.74 -0.66 5.37
CA SER A 202 10.80 0.35 5.26
C SER A 202 11.50 0.25 3.92
N LEU A 203 11.96 1.37 3.37
CA LEU A 203 12.66 1.37 2.08
C LEU A 203 13.99 0.61 2.22
N LYS A 204 14.19 -0.38 1.35
CA LYS A 204 15.47 -1.08 1.19
C LYS A 204 16.29 -0.47 0.04
N GLY A 205 15.64 -0.14 -1.08
CA GLY A 205 16.29 0.40 -2.27
C GLY A 205 15.43 0.31 -3.51
N ARG A 206 16.10 0.37 -4.68
CA ARG A 206 15.47 0.28 -5.99
C ARG A 206 16.22 -0.74 -6.83
N GLU A 207 15.51 -1.46 -7.69
CA GLU A 207 16.06 -2.46 -8.61
C GLU A 207 15.59 -2.17 -10.02
N ALA A 208 16.50 -2.21 -11.01
CA ALA A 208 16.13 -2.09 -12.42
C ALA A 208 15.37 -3.33 -12.90
N ILE A 209 14.30 -3.11 -13.68
CA ILE A 209 13.58 -4.18 -14.38
C ILE A 209 14.33 -4.46 -15.69
N LYS A 210 14.75 -5.70 -15.90
CA LYS A 210 15.54 -6.11 -17.09
C LYS A 210 14.67 -6.41 -18.31
N ASP A 211 13.39 -6.68 -18.10
CA ASP A 211 12.46 -7.07 -19.17
C ASP A 211 12.01 -5.87 -19.99
N LYS A 212 11.54 -6.12 -21.23
CA LYS A 212 10.89 -5.10 -22.04
C LYS A 212 9.68 -4.54 -21.31
N GLN A 213 9.65 -3.22 -21.17
CA GLN A 213 8.57 -2.53 -20.47
C GLN A 213 7.59 -1.94 -21.46
N PRO A 214 6.27 -1.97 -21.18
CA PRO A 214 5.30 -1.18 -21.93
C PRO A 214 5.68 0.30 -21.89
N THR A 215 5.46 1.01 -22.97
CA THR A 215 5.72 2.45 -23.08
C THR A 215 5.04 3.20 -21.93
N GLY A 216 5.77 4.11 -21.28
CA GLY A 216 5.26 4.95 -20.21
C GLY A 216 5.23 4.31 -18.81
N GLN A 217 5.70 3.07 -18.66
CA GLN A 217 5.81 2.44 -17.34
C GLN A 217 7.25 2.56 -16.80
N PRO A 218 7.44 2.81 -15.49
CA PRO A 218 8.76 2.83 -14.86
C PRO A 218 9.52 1.51 -15.09
N ALA A 219 10.82 1.63 -15.34
CA ALA A 219 11.72 0.49 -15.52
C ALA A 219 12.44 0.10 -14.21
N GLU A 220 11.81 0.39 -13.08
CA GLU A 220 12.38 0.08 -11.77
C GLU A 220 11.33 -0.44 -10.79
N LEU A 221 11.79 -1.24 -9.83
CA LEU A 221 11.04 -1.70 -8.68
C LEU A 221 11.48 -0.92 -7.44
N ILE A 222 10.52 -0.55 -6.60
CA ILE A 222 10.79 -0.06 -5.25
C ILE A 222 10.81 -1.28 -4.34
N VAL A 223 11.94 -1.53 -3.68
CA VAL A 223 12.10 -2.68 -2.79
C VAL A 223 11.93 -2.23 -1.35
N CYS A 224 10.89 -2.74 -0.71
CA CYS A 224 10.64 -2.55 0.72
C CYS A 224 11.16 -3.77 1.50
N ARG A 225 11.81 -3.52 2.64
CA ARG A 225 11.95 -4.51 3.69
C ARG A 225 10.65 -4.54 4.48
N VAL A 226 10.18 -5.72 4.79
CA VAL A 226 8.97 -5.94 5.60
C VAL A 226 9.36 -6.70 6.85
N LYS A 227 9.15 -6.08 8.00
CA LYS A 227 9.27 -6.73 9.30
C LYS A 227 7.90 -7.23 9.74
N TYR A 228 7.79 -8.53 9.97
CA TYR A 228 6.61 -9.13 10.60
C TYR A 228 6.71 -8.95 12.11
N VAL A 229 5.76 -8.26 12.70
CA VAL A 229 5.70 -8.00 14.15
C VAL A 229 4.47 -8.68 14.71
N PRO A 230 4.63 -9.84 15.34
CA PRO A 230 3.54 -10.56 15.98
C PRO A 230 3.02 -9.78 17.20
N ILE A 231 1.68 -9.68 17.35
CA ILE A 231 1.03 -8.92 18.43
C ILE A 231 0.27 -9.86 19.37
N ALA A 232 -0.65 -10.69 18.83
CA ALA A 232 -1.47 -11.58 19.63
C ALA A 232 -2.02 -12.75 18.78
N GLY A 233 -2.59 -13.79 19.42
CA GLY A 233 -3.19 -14.93 18.73
C GLY A 233 -2.17 -15.99 18.28
N HIS A 234 -0.89 -15.78 18.50
CA HIS A 234 0.21 -16.70 18.17
C HIS A 234 0.97 -17.08 19.44
N LYS A 235 1.75 -18.16 19.37
CA LYS A 235 2.73 -18.49 20.42
C LYS A 235 3.77 -17.37 20.52
N PRO A 236 4.47 -17.24 21.67
CA PRO A 236 5.64 -16.36 21.76
C PRO A 236 6.60 -16.57 20.58
N VAL A 237 7.29 -15.50 20.18
CA VAL A 237 8.04 -15.40 18.91
C VAL A 237 9.01 -16.56 18.67
N ASP A 238 9.62 -17.06 19.72
CA ASP A 238 10.57 -18.18 19.66
C ASP A 238 9.99 -19.50 19.15
N PHE A 239 8.65 -19.58 19.02
CA PHE A 239 7.92 -20.76 18.55
C PHE A 239 7.25 -20.57 17.20
N VAL A 240 7.35 -19.37 16.59
CA VAL A 240 6.79 -19.11 15.28
C VAL A 240 7.86 -19.42 14.23
N HIS A 241 7.88 -20.66 13.73
CA HIS A 241 8.75 -21.11 12.64
C HIS A 241 10.18 -20.54 12.72
N PRO A 242 11.06 -21.07 13.59
CA PRO A 242 12.39 -20.51 13.87
C PRO A 242 13.33 -20.46 12.65
N TRP A 243 12.95 -21.14 11.55
CA TRP A 243 13.70 -21.11 10.30
C TRP A 243 13.36 -19.95 9.39
N ILE A 244 12.27 -19.16 9.64
CA ILE A 244 11.89 -18.01 8.83
C ILE A 244 12.52 -16.74 9.42
N ASP A 245 13.17 -15.95 8.57
CA ASP A 245 13.68 -14.63 8.94
C ASP A 245 12.59 -13.58 8.75
N TYR A 246 11.85 -13.33 9.82
CA TYR A 246 10.74 -12.39 9.86
C TYR A 246 11.15 -10.90 9.80
N ASP A 247 12.42 -10.60 9.98
CA ASP A 247 12.95 -9.23 9.96
C ASP A 247 13.43 -8.80 8.56
N HIS A 248 13.65 -9.76 7.66
CA HIS A 248 14.22 -9.51 6.35
C HIS A 248 13.35 -10.00 5.18
N ILE A 249 12.03 -10.05 5.38
CA ILE A 249 11.09 -10.24 4.27
C ILE A 249 11.21 -9.04 3.32
N GLU A 250 11.13 -9.29 2.02
CA GLU A 250 11.20 -8.25 1.01
C GLU A 250 9.97 -8.28 0.12
N ILE A 251 9.46 -7.10 -0.20
CA ILE A 251 8.45 -6.91 -1.24
C ILE A 251 8.98 -5.91 -2.26
N ALA A 252 9.06 -6.30 -3.51
CA ALA A 252 9.37 -5.42 -4.61
C ALA A 252 8.07 -4.95 -5.26
N LEU A 253 7.85 -3.66 -5.27
CA LEU A 253 6.65 -3.00 -5.77
C LEU A 253 6.95 -2.35 -7.12
N ARG A 254 6.10 -2.58 -8.10
CA ARG A 254 6.14 -1.89 -9.38
C ARG A 254 5.10 -0.78 -9.40
N ALA A 255 5.54 0.45 -9.63
CA ALA A 255 4.63 1.56 -9.84
C ALA A 255 3.93 1.44 -11.20
N ILE A 256 2.64 1.70 -11.24
CA ILE A 256 1.82 1.80 -12.45
C ILE A 256 1.13 3.16 -12.43
N PRO A 257 1.84 4.24 -12.82
CA PRO A 257 1.34 5.61 -12.70
C PRO A 257 0.02 5.83 -13.45
N SER A 258 -0.13 5.21 -14.63
CA SER A 258 -1.34 5.32 -15.45
C SER A 258 -2.58 4.63 -14.84
N ALA A 259 -2.39 3.81 -13.81
CA ALA A 259 -3.47 3.16 -13.05
C ALA A 259 -3.51 3.61 -11.59
N GLY A 260 -2.64 4.55 -11.18
CA GLY A 260 -2.62 5.10 -9.84
C GLY A 260 -2.30 4.12 -8.72
N ILE A 261 -1.59 3.02 -9.00
CA ILE A 261 -1.30 1.98 -8.00
C ILE A 261 0.15 1.49 -8.04
N TYR A 262 0.56 0.83 -6.98
CA TYR A 262 1.68 -0.11 -6.98
C TYR A 262 1.15 -1.55 -7.09
N VAL A 263 1.89 -2.42 -7.75
CA VAL A 263 1.60 -3.86 -7.77
C VAL A 263 2.77 -4.62 -7.15
N PRO A 264 2.49 -5.59 -6.25
CA PRO A 264 3.51 -6.52 -5.80
C PRO A 264 4.08 -7.27 -7.01
N TYR A 265 5.38 -7.12 -7.25
CA TYR A 265 6.06 -7.75 -8.38
C TYR A 265 6.85 -8.98 -7.95
N ARG A 266 7.47 -8.90 -6.76
CA ARG A 266 8.14 -10.02 -6.11
C ARG A 266 7.99 -9.92 -4.61
N VAL A 267 7.75 -11.04 -3.95
CA VAL A 267 7.85 -11.20 -2.49
C VAL A 267 8.88 -12.27 -2.20
N LYS A 268 9.81 -11.98 -1.30
CA LYS A 268 10.85 -12.91 -0.87
C LYS A 268 10.81 -13.06 0.65
N VAL A 269 10.65 -14.29 1.10
CA VAL A 269 10.69 -14.66 2.52
C VAL A 269 11.95 -15.48 2.74
N PRO A 270 12.99 -14.94 3.37
CA PRO A 270 14.22 -15.67 3.63
C PRO A 270 14.00 -16.71 4.72
N SER A 271 14.70 -17.84 4.61
CA SER A 271 14.74 -18.86 5.64
C SER A 271 16.07 -19.59 5.66
N THR A 272 16.37 -20.29 6.76
CA THR A 272 17.62 -21.06 6.92
C THR A 272 17.72 -22.26 5.98
N ILE A 273 16.58 -22.72 5.43
CA ILE A 273 16.52 -23.86 4.49
C ILE A 273 16.29 -23.41 3.03
N GLY A 274 16.45 -22.12 2.76
CA GLY A 274 16.29 -21.50 1.45
C GLY A 274 15.11 -20.53 1.38
N PRO A 275 15.15 -19.57 0.46
CA PRO A 275 14.10 -18.56 0.33
C PRO A 275 12.83 -19.11 -0.31
N ALA A 276 11.68 -18.69 0.20
CA ALA A 276 10.42 -18.74 -0.54
C ALA A 276 10.26 -17.45 -1.35
N VAL A 277 9.94 -17.58 -2.62
CA VAL A 277 9.81 -16.44 -3.55
C VAL A 277 8.49 -16.56 -4.30
N MET A 278 7.79 -15.44 -4.39
CA MET A 278 6.63 -15.25 -5.25
C MET A 278 6.98 -14.18 -6.28
N ASP A 279 7.04 -14.56 -7.57
CA ASP A 279 7.35 -13.66 -8.67
C ASP A 279 6.17 -13.52 -9.61
N ALA A 280 5.84 -12.27 -10.00
CA ALA A 280 4.80 -12.00 -10.98
C ALA A 280 5.20 -12.54 -12.37
N GLN A 281 4.41 -13.42 -12.94
CA GLN A 281 4.56 -13.90 -14.33
C GLN A 281 3.78 -13.02 -15.31
N SER A 282 2.58 -12.63 -14.92
CA SER A 282 1.75 -11.73 -15.72
C SER A 282 0.91 -10.87 -14.80
N ILE A 283 0.76 -9.59 -15.16
CA ILE A 283 -0.14 -8.66 -14.51
C ILE A 283 -0.92 -7.95 -15.61
N ASN A 284 -2.25 -8.02 -15.55
CA ASN A 284 -3.15 -7.34 -16.46
C ASN A 284 -3.99 -6.37 -15.64
N ILE A 285 -4.03 -5.12 -16.06
CA ILE A 285 -4.73 -4.03 -15.39
C ILE A 285 -5.67 -3.37 -16.37
N THR A 286 -6.93 -3.20 -16.00
CA THR A 286 -7.87 -2.30 -16.66
C THR A 286 -7.94 -1.04 -15.83
N ALA A 287 -7.32 0.04 -16.28
CA ALA A 287 -7.32 1.32 -15.59
C ALA A 287 -8.76 1.91 -15.55
N ALA A 288 -8.98 2.93 -14.71
CA ALA A 288 -10.30 3.58 -14.56
C ALA A 288 -10.85 4.13 -15.88
N ASN A 289 -9.99 4.57 -16.80
CA ASN A 289 -10.33 5.02 -18.17
C ASN A 289 -10.43 3.88 -19.19
N ASN A 290 -10.50 2.61 -18.75
CA ASN A 290 -10.53 1.39 -19.54
C ASN A 290 -9.24 1.08 -20.35
N THR A 291 -8.16 1.82 -20.16
CA THR A 291 -6.87 1.49 -20.76
C THR A 291 -6.38 0.14 -20.24
N GLN A 292 -5.95 -0.74 -21.14
CA GLN A 292 -5.39 -2.04 -20.81
C GLN A 292 -3.87 -1.95 -20.67
N ILE A 293 -3.33 -2.45 -19.55
CA ILE A 293 -1.91 -2.51 -19.29
C ILE A 293 -1.57 -3.97 -19.01
N ALA A 294 -0.69 -4.53 -19.82
CA ALA A 294 -0.21 -5.91 -19.66
C ALA A 294 1.29 -5.92 -19.37
N LEU A 295 1.68 -6.53 -18.26
CA LEU A 295 3.07 -6.74 -17.86
C LEU A 295 3.34 -8.24 -17.89
N ARG A 296 4.45 -8.65 -18.47
CA ARG A 296 4.92 -10.04 -18.53
C ARG A 296 6.39 -10.10 -18.17
N GLN A 297 6.79 -11.13 -17.45
CA GLN A 297 8.19 -11.53 -17.26
C GLN A 297 8.59 -12.55 -18.31
#